data_9d24007e510f9b8e8b58127e10405126
#
_entry.id   9d24007e510f9b8e8b58127e10405126
#
_cell.length_a   1.000
_cell.length_b   1.000
_cell.length_c   1.000
_cell.angle_alpha   90.00
_cell.angle_beta   90.00
_cell.angle_gamma   90.00
#
_symmetry.space_group_name_H-M   'P 1'
#
loop_
_entity.id
_entity.type
_entity.pdbx_description
1 polymer ?
#
loop_
_entity_poly.entity_id
_entity_poly.type
_entity_poly.pdbx_seq_one_letter_code
_entity_poly.pdbx_strand_id
1 'polypeptide(L)'
;MKAGIFLVGTELLNGATIDTNSIYIAEELNKYGIEIEFKMTVRDVMSEITKALTYAKKNVDLVILTGGLGPTDDDITKEAMAKFLKKKLVVDEKEKQELLKKYKAYKNPNKTNFKEVEKPEGAVSFKNDVGMAPAVYIDGMVAFPGFPNELKNMFPKFLKYYVKENNLKSQIYIKDIITYGIGESVLETTVKDLFTEGDIFYEFLVKDYGTLIRLQTKIENKKNVAKIVKKLYNRISEFIIGEDDDRIENTIYECLNSGEKPLTISTAESCTGGMIASKLIEVPGISTNFIEGIVSYSNEAKIKRLKVKKETLEKYGAVSEEVAREMLAGLKTDVGISTTGIAGPDGGTKDKPVGLVYIGIKVKDEVKVFRRELKGDRNKIRQRAMMHALYNLLKILSKKVR
;
A
#
# COMPACT_ATOMS: atom_id res chain seq x y z
N MET A 1 -12.08 21.12 -14.68
CA MET A 1 -10.76 20.91 -15.30
C MET A 1 -10.62 19.42 -15.57
N LYS A 2 -10.10 19.06 -16.76
CA LYS A 2 -9.97 17.68 -17.18
C LYS A 2 -8.49 17.32 -17.36
N ALA A 3 -8.13 16.10 -16.98
CA ALA A 3 -6.79 15.54 -17.18
C ALA A 3 -6.83 14.25 -17.99
N GLY A 4 -5.81 14.03 -18.81
CA GLY A 4 -5.56 12.77 -19.52
C GLY A 4 -4.24 12.16 -19.07
N ILE A 5 -4.23 10.83 -18.87
CA ILE A 5 -3.05 10.09 -18.42
C ILE A 5 -2.56 9.18 -19.55
N PHE A 6 -1.30 9.33 -19.93
CA PHE A 6 -0.60 8.44 -20.83
C PHE A 6 0.45 7.63 -20.08
N LEU A 7 0.35 6.33 -20.20
CA LEU A 7 1.33 5.37 -19.75
C LEU A 7 2.24 5.05 -20.95
N VAL A 8 3.47 5.51 -20.90
CA VAL A 8 4.47 5.29 -21.97
C VAL A 8 5.30 4.08 -21.58
N GLY A 9 5.15 2.99 -22.33
CA GLY A 9 5.87 1.75 -22.07
C GLY A 9 5.26 0.57 -22.82
N THR A 10 6.03 -0.07 -23.66
CA THR A 10 5.64 -1.24 -24.44
C THR A 10 5.37 -2.44 -23.54
N GLU A 11 6.06 -2.56 -22.38
CA GLU A 11 5.88 -3.60 -21.36
C GLU A 11 4.50 -3.60 -20.71
N LEU A 12 3.86 -2.42 -20.62
CA LEU A 12 2.50 -2.28 -20.10
C LEU A 12 1.47 -2.88 -21.09
N LEU A 13 1.68 -2.69 -22.39
CA LEU A 13 0.82 -3.28 -23.44
C LEU A 13 0.96 -4.80 -23.54
N ASN A 14 2.15 -5.31 -23.27
CA ASN A 14 2.45 -6.74 -23.33
C ASN A 14 2.08 -7.46 -22.01
N GLY A 15 1.59 -6.75 -21.00
CA GLY A 15 1.19 -7.33 -19.71
C GLY A 15 2.36 -7.75 -18.81
N ALA A 16 3.58 -7.34 -19.12
CA ALA A 16 4.76 -7.63 -18.29
C ALA A 16 4.79 -6.80 -17.01
N THR A 17 4.12 -5.65 -16.99
CA THR A 17 4.05 -4.74 -15.84
C THR A 17 2.61 -4.30 -15.59
N ILE A 18 2.25 -4.18 -14.31
CA ILE A 18 0.93 -3.70 -13.88
C ILE A 18 1.00 -2.18 -13.65
N ASP A 19 0.04 -1.45 -14.23
CA ASP A 19 -0.10 -0.01 -13.98
C ASP A 19 -0.64 0.26 -12.57
N THR A 20 0.18 0.89 -11.76
CA THR A 20 -0.21 1.45 -10.45
C THR A 20 -0.11 2.98 -10.43
N ASN A 21 0.57 3.57 -11.43
CA ASN A 21 0.81 5.00 -11.51
C ASN A 21 -0.47 5.77 -11.80
N SER A 22 -1.25 5.32 -12.79
CA SER A 22 -2.49 6.02 -13.16
C SER A 22 -3.53 5.99 -12.05
N ILE A 23 -3.55 4.95 -11.21
CA ILE A 23 -4.44 4.86 -10.05
C ILE A 23 -4.08 5.95 -9.05
N TYR A 24 -2.81 6.03 -8.65
CA TYR A 24 -2.32 7.04 -7.72
C TYR A 24 -2.55 8.48 -8.24
N ILE A 25 -2.21 8.74 -9.50
CA ILE A 25 -2.44 10.04 -10.13
C ILE A 25 -3.91 10.44 -10.07
N ALA A 26 -4.81 9.52 -10.42
CA ALA A 26 -6.24 9.78 -10.43
C ALA A 26 -6.78 10.08 -9.01
N GLU A 27 -6.34 9.34 -8.01
CA GLU A 27 -6.72 9.58 -6.61
C GLU A 27 -6.27 10.97 -6.12
N GLU A 28 -5.05 11.38 -6.43
CA GLU A 28 -4.53 12.68 -6.02
C GLU A 28 -5.20 13.86 -6.74
N LEU A 29 -5.47 13.74 -8.04
CA LEU A 29 -6.14 14.79 -8.82
C LEU A 29 -7.61 14.96 -8.44
N ASN A 30 -8.29 13.86 -8.10
CA ASN A 30 -9.69 13.89 -7.68
C ASN A 30 -9.91 14.77 -6.42
N LYS A 31 -8.94 14.83 -5.52
CA LYS A 31 -8.99 15.71 -4.32
C LYS A 31 -9.19 17.19 -4.68
N TYR A 32 -8.77 17.60 -5.87
CA TYR A 32 -8.89 18.97 -6.39
C TYR A 32 -10.02 19.14 -7.41
N GLY A 33 -10.86 18.11 -7.63
CA GLY A 33 -11.93 18.13 -8.59
C GLY A 33 -11.44 18.12 -10.05
N ILE A 34 -10.23 17.63 -10.29
CA ILE A 34 -9.69 17.42 -11.63
C ILE A 34 -10.15 16.05 -12.13
N GLU A 35 -11.04 16.06 -13.10
CA GLU A 35 -11.63 14.85 -13.67
C GLU A 35 -10.67 14.16 -14.65
N ILE A 36 -10.58 12.84 -14.56
CA ILE A 36 -9.81 12.04 -15.52
C ILE A 36 -10.71 11.70 -16.72
N GLU A 37 -10.45 12.34 -17.84
CA GLU A 37 -11.18 12.13 -19.09
C GLU A 37 -10.81 10.79 -19.74
N PHE A 38 -9.52 10.41 -19.70
CA PHE A 38 -9.05 9.13 -20.23
C PHE A 38 -7.73 8.68 -19.60
N LYS A 39 -7.50 7.38 -19.68
CA LYS A 39 -6.22 6.71 -19.42
C LYS A 39 -5.87 5.88 -20.65
N MET A 40 -4.68 6.07 -21.21
CA MET A 40 -4.23 5.36 -22.40
C MET A 40 -2.79 4.89 -22.25
N THR A 41 -2.50 3.69 -22.75
CA THR A 41 -1.14 3.19 -22.86
C THR A 41 -0.64 3.37 -24.29
N VAL A 42 0.57 3.88 -24.44
CA VAL A 42 1.24 4.10 -25.73
C VAL A 42 2.62 3.46 -25.72
N ARG A 43 3.08 3.00 -26.89
CA ARG A 43 4.43 2.48 -27.02
C ARG A 43 5.46 3.60 -26.97
N ASP A 44 6.71 3.23 -26.66
CA ASP A 44 7.89 4.09 -26.73
C ASP A 44 8.26 4.36 -28.20
N VAL A 45 7.32 4.96 -28.94
CA VAL A 45 7.46 5.28 -30.36
C VAL A 45 7.08 6.75 -30.57
N MET A 46 8.00 7.54 -31.12
CA MET A 46 7.84 8.98 -31.34
C MET A 46 6.51 9.35 -32.01
N SER A 47 6.10 8.63 -33.05
CA SER A 47 4.86 8.92 -33.77
C SER A 47 3.61 8.61 -32.93
N GLU A 48 3.64 7.60 -32.06
CA GLU A 48 2.52 7.23 -31.18
C GLU A 48 2.37 8.26 -30.06
N ILE A 49 3.46 8.62 -29.39
CA ILE A 49 3.45 9.63 -28.33
C ILE A 49 2.97 10.98 -28.87
N THR A 50 3.48 11.43 -30.03
CA THR A 50 3.07 12.72 -30.62
C THR A 50 1.61 12.73 -31.08
N LYS A 51 1.07 11.60 -31.58
CA LYS A 51 -0.36 11.46 -31.87
C LYS A 51 -1.20 11.55 -30.59
N ALA A 52 -0.77 10.87 -29.51
CA ALA A 52 -1.41 10.92 -28.21
C ALA A 52 -1.46 12.35 -27.66
N LEU A 53 -0.34 13.09 -27.71
CA LEU A 53 -0.29 14.49 -27.31
C LEU A 53 -1.22 15.38 -28.15
N THR A 54 -1.30 15.12 -29.45
CA THR A 54 -2.22 15.85 -30.36
C THR A 54 -3.69 15.61 -30.00
N TYR A 55 -4.04 14.39 -29.64
CA TYR A 55 -5.39 14.04 -29.14
C TYR A 55 -5.65 14.74 -27.81
N ALA A 56 -4.74 14.61 -26.86
CA ALA A 56 -4.88 15.16 -25.52
C ALA A 56 -5.09 16.68 -25.51
N LYS A 57 -4.30 17.43 -26.30
CA LYS A 57 -4.39 18.90 -26.36
C LYS A 57 -5.75 19.43 -26.76
N LYS A 58 -6.58 18.64 -27.43
CA LYS A 58 -7.93 19.00 -27.83
C LYS A 58 -9.00 18.68 -26.79
N ASN A 59 -8.70 17.78 -25.86
CA ASN A 59 -9.71 17.15 -25.00
C ASN A 59 -9.51 17.42 -23.51
N VAL A 60 -8.29 17.81 -23.09
CA VAL A 60 -7.99 18.00 -21.66
C VAL A 60 -7.14 19.25 -21.41
N ASP A 61 -7.21 19.74 -20.19
CA ASP A 61 -6.45 20.91 -19.71
C ASP A 61 -5.05 20.50 -19.22
N LEU A 62 -4.92 19.28 -18.67
CA LEU A 62 -3.68 18.73 -18.14
C LEU A 62 -3.40 17.36 -18.75
N VAL A 63 -2.19 17.22 -19.32
CA VAL A 63 -1.67 15.95 -19.85
C VAL A 63 -0.60 15.43 -18.93
N ILE A 64 -0.72 14.19 -18.50
CA ILE A 64 0.23 13.53 -17.62
C ILE A 64 0.79 12.32 -18.36
N LEU A 65 2.12 12.28 -18.52
CA LEU A 65 2.83 11.15 -19.08
C LEU A 65 3.62 10.47 -17.95
N THR A 66 3.69 9.15 -17.95
CA THR A 66 4.55 8.39 -17.02
C THR A 66 5.26 7.29 -17.79
N GLY A 67 6.58 7.25 -17.68
CA GLY A 67 7.50 6.39 -18.44
C GLY A 67 8.32 7.13 -19.49
N GLY A 68 9.38 6.49 -19.97
CA GLY A 68 10.24 6.99 -21.03
C GLY A 68 11.08 8.23 -20.68
N LEU A 69 11.52 8.37 -19.40
CA LEU A 69 12.40 9.46 -18.95
C LEU A 69 13.82 9.01 -18.59
N GLY A 70 14.10 7.73 -18.68
CA GLY A 70 15.40 7.14 -18.36
C GLY A 70 16.49 7.50 -19.39
N PRO A 71 17.65 6.83 -19.28
CA PRO A 71 18.82 7.12 -20.10
C PRO A 71 18.91 6.33 -21.40
N THR A 72 18.00 5.37 -21.65
CA THR A 72 18.08 4.46 -22.77
C THR A 72 17.53 5.09 -24.07
N ASP A 73 17.78 4.47 -25.22
CA ASP A 73 17.41 5.05 -26.52
C ASP A 73 15.88 5.06 -26.74
N ASP A 74 15.17 4.19 -26.08
CA ASP A 74 13.70 4.09 -26.08
C ASP A 74 13.02 5.05 -25.10
N ASP A 75 13.76 5.66 -24.18
CA ASP A 75 13.27 6.71 -23.29
C ASP A 75 13.12 8.06 -24.04
N ILE A 76 12.06 8.24 -24.79
CA ILE A 76 11.88 9.36 -25.72
C ILE A 76 10.72 10.31 -25.38
N THR A 77 10.19 10.23 -24.17
CA THR A 77 9.00 11.02 -23.77
C THR A 77 9.30 12.52 -23.79
N LYS A 78 10.46 12.97 -23.31
CA LYS A 78 10.85 14.39 -23.31
C LYS A 78 11.12 14.91 -24.71
N GLU A 79 11.73 14.08 -25.57
CA GLU A 79 11.94 14.37 -26.99
C GLU A 79 10.59 14.53 -27.71
N ALA A 80 9.63 13.68 -27.43
CA ALA A 80 8.30 13.76 -28.02
C ALA A 80 7.56 15.03 -27.56
N MET A 81 7.67 15.41 -26.29
CA MET A 81 7.13 16.67 -25.78
C MET A 81 7.78 17.88 -26.46
N ALA A 82 9.11 17.89 -26.53
CA ALA A 82 9.88 18.97 -27.19
C ALA A 82 9.50 19.13 -28.67
N LYS A 83 9.41 18.01 -29.40
CA LYS A 83 9.00 17.98 -30.80
C LYS A 83 7.56 18.48 -30.99
N PHE A 84 6.63 18.01 -30.14
CA PHE A 84 5.21 18.43 -30.16
C PHE A 84 5.08 19.94 -29.96
N LEU A 85 5.83 20.50 -29.00
CA LEU A 85 5.84 21.93 -28.67
C LEU A 85 6.72 22.78 -29.59
N LYS A 86 7.46 22.18 -30.55
CA LYS A 86 8.44 22.83 -31.38
C LYS A 86 9.54 23.57 -30.59
N LYS A 87 9.95 22.98 -29.47
CA LYS A 87 10.99 23.49 -28.57
C LYS A 87 12.27 22.65 -28.70
N LYS A 88 13.40 23.24 -28.32
CA LYS A 88 14.68 22.51 -28.23
C LYS A 88 14.73 21.76 -26.90
N LEU A 89 15.49 20.66 -26.87
CA LEU A 89 15.93 20.07 -25.61
C LEU A 89 17.14 20.83 -25.10
N VAL A 90 17.14 21.13 -23.82
CA VAL A 90 18.24 21.78 -23.12
C VAL A 90 18.56 21.01 -21.86
N VAL A 91 19.84 20.98 -21.48
CA VAL A 91 20.26 20.38 -20.20
C VAL A 91 19.84 21.30 -19.05
N ASP A 92 19.19 20.76 -18.04
CA ASP A 92 18.94 21.47 -16.79
C ASP A 92 20.20 21.43 -15.92
N GLU A 93 20.95 22.55 -15.88
CA GLU A 93 22.24 22.60 -15.19
C GLU A 93 22.10 22.38 -13.67
N LYS A 94 20.96 22.74 -13.07
CA LYS A 94 20.70 22.47 -11.65
C LYS A 94 20.52 20.98 -11.40
N GLU A 95 19.66 20.32 -12.17
CA GLU A 95 19.43 18.88 -12.05
C GLU A 95 20.67 18.08 -12.46
N LYS A 96 21.48 18.58 -13.40
CA LYS A 96 22.78 17.99 -13.76
C LYS A 96 23.74 17.96 -12.58
N GLN A 97 23.84 19.04 -11.80
CA GLN A 97 24.66 19.07 -10.59
C GLN A 97 24.16 18.06 -9.53
N GLU A 98 22.86 17.93 -9.37
CA GLU A 98 22.28 16.93 -8.47
C GLU A 98 22.54 15.48 -8.97
N LEU A 99 22.39 15.23 -10.26
CA LEU A 99 22.71 13.96 -10.91
C LEU A 99 24.19 13.58 -10.70
N LEU A 100 25.10 14.51 -10.89
CA LEU A 100 26.54 14.28 -10.68
C LEU A 100 26.86 13.96 -9.21
N LYS A 101 26.16 14.57 -8.24
CA LYS A 101 26.32 14.21 -6.82
C LYS A 101 25.87 12.76 -6.56
N LYS A 102 24.73 12.36 -7.15
CA LYS A 102 24.23 10.98 -7.04
C LYS A 102 25.18 9.98 -7.67
N TYR A 103 25.72 10.27 -8.86
CA TYR A 103 26.69 9.41 -9.53
C TYR A 103 28.01 9.23 -8.76
N LYS A 104 28.45 10.23 -7.99
CA LYS A 104 29.62 10.08 -7.12
C LYS A 104 29.41 9.03 -6.01
N ALA A 105 28.17 8.83 -5.59
CA ALA A 105 27.80 7.80 -4.62
C ALA A 105 27.79 6.39 -5.23
N TYR A 106 27.58 6.28 -6.54
CA TYR A 106 27.63 5.02 -7.29
C TYR A 106 29.01 4.89 -7.96
N LYS A 107 29.77 3.86 -7.66
CA LYS A 107 31.18 3.64 -8.04
C LYS A 107 31.48 3.61 -9.55
N ASN A 108 30.48 3.80 -10.43
CA ASN A 108 30.68 3.72 -11.88
C ASN A 108 29.77 4.70 -12.63
N PRO A 109 30.10 6.01 -12.68
CA PRO A 109 29.32 6.97 -13.47
C PRO A 109 29.67 6.81 -14.96
N ASN A 110 28.72 6.28 -15.74
CA ASN A 110 28.80 6.41 -17.19
C ASN A 110 28.54 7.88 -17.54
N LYS A 111 29.51 8.55 -18.11
CA LYS A 111 29.52 10.01 -18.44
C LYS A 111 28.46 10.45 -19.44
N THR A 112 27.68 9.52 -20.02
CA THR A 112 26.82 9.76 -21.19
C THR A 112 25.38 10.09 -20.88
N ASN A 113 24.92 10.01 -19.60
CA ASN A 113 23.50 10.05 -19.33
C ASN A 113 22.95 11.42 -18.88
N PHE A 114 23.44 12.52 -19.45
CA PHE A 114 22.76 13.82 -19.28
C PHE A 114 21.37 13.86 -19.94
N LYS A 115 21.03 12.88 -20.77
CA LYS A 115 19.67 12.67 -21.28
C LYS A 115 18.62 12.69 -20.17
N GLU A 116 18.91 12.11 -19.00
CA GLU A 116 17.99 12.10 -17.87
C GLU A 116 17.62 13.49 -17.32
N VAL A 117 18.51 14.48 -17.51
CA VAL A 117 18.32 15.86 -17.05
C VAL A 117 18.10 16.85 -18.21
N GLU A 118 17.90 16.37 -19.42
CA GLU A 118 17.40 17.17 -20.53
C GLU A 118 15.91 17.43 -20.35
N LYS A 119 15.48 18.62 -20.82
CA LYS A 119 14.08 19.05 -20.81
C LYS A 119 13.76 19.95 -21.97
N PRO A 120 12.49 20.06 -22.39
CA PRO A 120 12.07 21.11 -23.32
C PRO A 120 12.43 22.49 -22.77
N GLU A 121 12.93 23.37 -23.62
CA GLU A 121 13.28 24.75 -23.25
C GLU A 121 12.10 25.49 -22.62
N GLY A 122 12.29 26.08 -21.43
CA GLY A 122 11.26 26.73 -20.62
C GLY A 122 10.48 25.79 -19.68
N ALA A 123 10.77 24.50 -19.68
CA ALA A 123 10.11 23.56 -18.76
C ALA A 123 10.58 23.75 -17.31
N VAL A 124 9.67 23.52 -16.35
CA VAL A 124 9.94 23.44 -14.92
C VAL A 124 10.29 22.02 -14.55
N SER A 125 11.38 21.83 -13.79
CA SER A 125 11.81 20.52 -13.31
C SER A 125 11.40 20.31 -11.85
N PHE A 126 10.99 19.07 -11.49
CA PHE A 126 10.71 18.65 -10.11
C PHE A 126 11.71 17.59 -9.70
N LYS A 127 12.50 17.91 -8.69
CA LYS A 127 13.58 17.06 -8.19
C LYS A 127 13.07 15.66 -7.78
N ASN A 128 13.78 14.65 -8.27
CA ASN A 128 13.61 13.27 -7.87
C ASN A 128 14.58 12.95 -6.72
N ASP A 129 14.08 12.70 -5.51
CA ASP A 129 14.95 12.40 -4.36
C ASP A 129 15.32 10.93 -4.27
N VAL A 130 14.62 10.04 -5.00
CA VAL A 130 14.83 8.58 -4.95
C VAL A 130 15.45 7.99 -6.21
N GLY A 131 15.21 8.60 -7.38
CA GLY A 131 15.76 8.19 -8.68
C GLY A 131 16.67 9.25 -9.30
N MET A 132 16.93 9.13 -10.60
CA MET A 132 17.85 10.01 -11.33
C MET A 132 17.11 11.09 -12.13
N ALA A 133 16.15 10.70 -12.96
CA ALA A 133 15.43 11.60 -13.86
C ALA A 133 14.41 12.47 -13.11
N PRO A 134 14.45 13.82 -13.19
CA PRO A 134 13.43 14.69 -12.66
C PRO A 134 12.13 14.58 -13.48
N ALA A 135 10.99 14.92 -12.87
CA ALA A 135 9.78 15.19 -13.63
C ALA A 135 9.87 16.58 -14.29
N VAL A 136 9.25 16.73 -15.45
CA VAL A 136 9.28 18.00 -16.21
C VAL A 136 7.87 18.43 -16.60
N TYR A 137 7.56 19.72 -16.39
CA TYR A 137 6.27 20.33 -16.71
C TYR A 137 6.43 21.52 -17.67
N ILE A 138 5.58 21.57 -18.70
CA ILE A 138 5.51 22.68 -19.64
C ILE A 138 4.16 22.70 -20.37
N ASP A 139 3.56 23.87 -20.51
CA ASP A 139 2.36 24.14 -21.33
C ASP A 139 1.20 23.15 -21.10
N GLY A 140 0.89 22.84 -19.81
CA GLY A 140 -0.18 21.92 -19.43
C GLY A 140 0.18 20.42 -19.59
N MET A 141 1.45 20.10 -19.86
CA MET A 141 1.94 18.73 -19.95
C MET A 141 3.02 18.48 -18.90
N VAL A 142 2.91 17.35 -18.18
CA VAL A 142 3.92 16.91 -17.22
C VAL A 142 4.32 15.46 -17.51
N ALA A 143 5.62 15.18 -17.43
CA ALA A 143 6.16 13.83 -17.58
C ALA A 143 6.87 13.37 -16.30
N PHE A 144 6.61 12.14 -15.90
CA PHE A 144 7.21 11.45 -14.75
C PHE A 144 7.91 10.17 -15.17
N PRO A 145 8.95 9.72 -14.46
CA PRO A 145 9.48 8.36 -14.64
C PRO A 145 8.42 7.29 -14.44
N GLY A 146 8.65 6.11 -15.01
CA GLY A 146 7.74 4.95 -14.90
C GLY A 146 7.71 4.29 -13.52
N PHE A 147 8.77 4.41 -12.71
CA PHE A 147 8.84 3.76 -11.41
C PHE A 147 7.90 4.39 -10.37
N PRO A 148 7.00 3.59 -9.75
CA PRO A 148 5.97 4.12 -8.84
C PRO A 148 6.53 4.93 -7.66
N ASN A 149 7.66 4.50 -7.08
CA ASN A 149 8.27 5.22 -5.95
C ASN A 149 8.81 6.60 -6.35
N GLU A 150 9.35 6.72 -7.57
CA GLU A 150 9.83 7.99 -8.11
C GLU A 150 8.66 8.94 -8.40
N LEU A 151 7.62 8.43 -9.05
CA LEU A 151 6.40 9.19 -9.30
C LEU A 151 5.79 9.71 -7.99
N LYS A 152 5.60 8.86 -7.00
CA LYS A 152 5.06 9.24 -5.68
C LYS A 152 5.92 10.26 -4.94
N ASN A 153 7.22 10.29 -5.17
CA ASN A 153 8.13 11.29 -4.63
C ASN A 153 7.95 12.67 -5.30
N MET A 154 7.74 12.71 -6.60
CA MET A 154 7.69 13.94 -7.37
C MET A 154 6.28 14.51 -7.57
N PHE A 155 5.27 13.66 -7.67
CA PHE A 155 3.90 14.07 -7.95
C PHE A 155 3.35 15.08 -6.94
N PRO A 156 3.53 14.94 -5.63
CA PRO A 156 3.10 15.96 -4.66
C PRO A 156 3.78 17.32 -4.86
N LYS A 157 5.05 17.34 -5.31
CA LYS A 157 5.79 18.59 -5.60
C LYS A 157 5.20 19.30 -6.82
N PHE A 158 4.94 18.52 -7.89
CA PHE A 158 4.25 19.00 -9.07
C PHE A 158 2.85 19.50 -8.74
N LEU A 159 2.05 18.69 -8.04
CA LEU A 159 0.66 19.02 -7.71
C LEU A 159 0.56 20.31 -6.89
N LYS A 160 1.45 20.48 -5.92
CA LYS A 160 1.54 21.74 -5.13
C LYS A 160 1.83 22.95 -6.02
N TYR A 161 2.75 22.80 -6.99
CA TYR A 161 3.05 23.84 -7.96
C TYR A 161 1.83 24.12 -8.86
N TYR A 162 1.25 23.08 -9.46
CA TYR A 162 0.15 23.16 -10.41
C TYR A 162 -1.12 23.78 -9.80
N VAL A 163 -1.46 23.34 -8.60
CA VAL A 163 -2.59 23.87 -7.82
C VAL A 163 -2.41 25.36 -7.54
N LYS A 164 -1.22 25.79 -7.17
CA LYS A 164 -0.90 27.21 -6.92
C LYS A 164 -1.00 28.04 -8.19
N GLU A 165 -0.39 27.62 -9.27
CA GLU A 165 -0.38 28.35 -10.57
C GLU A 165 -1.81 28.49 -11.15
N ASN A 166 -2.67 27.51 -10.94
CA ASN A 166 -4.04 27.51 -11.47
C ASN A 166 -5.08 27.98 -10.42
N ASN A 167 -4.66 28.46 -9.24
CA ASN A 167 -5.56 28.88 -8.16
C ASN A 167 -6.60 27.83 -7.76
N LEU A 168 -6.24 26.55 -7.84
CA LEU A 168 -7.13 25.45 -7.46
C LEU A 168 -7.21 25.31 -5.94
N LYS A 169 -8.38 24.91 -5.45
CA LYS A 169 -8.59 24.55 -4.04
C LYS A 169 -9.08 23.12 -3.97
N SER A 170 -8.74 22.42 -2.90
CA SER A 170 -9.35 21.12 -2.65
C SER A 170 -10.87 21.28 -2.63
N GLN A 171 -11.56 20.54 -3.49
CA GLN A 171 -13.02 20.59 -3.61
C GLN A 171 -13.68 19.38 -2.99
N ILE A 172 -12.94 18.27 -2.92
CA ILE A 172 -13.44 16.97 -2.49
C ILE A 172 -12.73 16.57 -1.19
N TYR A 173 -13.51 16.14 -0.24
CA TYR A 173 -13.03 15.47 0.97
C TYR A 173 -13.29 13.98 0.86
N ILE A 174 -12.25 13.19 1.01
CA ILE A 174 -12.31 11.71 1.02
C ILE A 174 -11.93 11.24 2.41
N LYS A 175 -12.68 10.26 2.92
CA LYS A 175 -12.40 9.55 4.17
C LYS A 175 -12.59 8.07 3.95
N ASP A 176 -11.55 7.30 4.21
CA ASP A 176 -11.54 5.84 4.10
C ASP A 176 -11.61 5.22 5.48
N ILE A 177 -12.52 4.26 5.69
CA ILE A 177 -12.61 3.42 6.89
C ILE A 177 -12.33 1.99 6.48
N ILE A 178 -11.29 1.41 7.04
CA ILE A 178 -10.84 0.07 6.70
C ILE A 178 -11.43 -0.92 7.68
N THR A 179 -12.13 -1.93 7.16
CA THR A 179 -12.78 -2.97 7.97
C THR A 179 -12.21 -4.35 7.65
N TYR A 180 -12.21 -5.24 8.64
CA TYR A 180 -11.83 -6.65 8.48
C TYR A 180 -12.72 -7.56 9.34
N GLY A 181 -12.90 -8.81 8.91
CA GLY A 181 -13.67 -9.82 9.69
C GLY A 181 -15.17 -9.77 9.48
N ILE A 182 -15.66 -8.94 8.57
CA ILE A 182 -17.06 -8.85 8.16
C ILE A 182 -17.12 -8.96 6.63
N GLY A 183 -18.10 -9.71 6.10
CA GLY A 183 -18.31 -9.81 4.64
C GLY A 183 -18.93 -8.53 4.08
N GLU A 184 -18.57 -8.18 2.83
CA GLU A 184 -19.01 -6.94 2.16
C GLU A 184 -20.53 -6.74 2.20
N SER A 185 -21.31 -7.75 1.82
CA SER A 185 -22.79 -7.66 1.80
C SER A 185 -23.39 -7.46 3.19
N VAL A 186 -22.80 -8.08 4.22
CA VAL A 186 -23.21 -7.90 5.62
C VAL A 186 -22.82 -6.50 6.09
N LEU A 187 -21.62 -6.05 5.76
CA LEU A 187 -21.14 -4.71 6.06
C LEU A 187 -22.07 -3.65 5.46
N GLU A 188 -22.35 -3.74 4.15
CA GLU A 188 -23.25 -2.83 3.46
C GLU A 188 -24.64 -2.79 4.13
N THR A 189 -25.25 -3.96 4.34
CA THR A 189 -26.56 -4.05 5.01
C THR A 189 -26.55 -3.42 6.40
N THR A 190 -25.43 -3.54 7.11
CA THR A 190 -25.28 -3.03 8.48
C THR A 190 -25.16 -1.50 8.52
N VAL A 191 -24.59 -0.86 7.50
CA VAL A 191 -24.23 0.58 7.61
C VAL A 191 -24.85 1.50 6.54
N LYS A 192 -25.51 0.98 5.47
CA LYS A 192 -26.03 1.78 4.36
C LYS A 192 -27.01 2.89 4.77
N ASP A 193 -27.78 2.67 5.82
CA ASP A 193 -28.71 3.66 6.38
C ASP A 193 -28.00 4.89 6.94
N LEU A 194 -26.71 4.79 7.27
CA LEU A 194 -25.92 5.91 7.77
C LEU A 194 -25.54 6.93 6.69
N PHE A 195 -25.62 6.55 5.42
CA PHE A 195 -25.16 7.35 4.28
C PHE A 195 -26.27 8.10 3.56
N THR A 196 -27.49 8.04 4.07
CA THR A 196 -28.67 8.67 3.42
C THR A 196 -28.73 10.19 3.60
N GLU A 197 -27.92 10.76 4.50
CA GLU A 197 -27.93 12.19 4.80
C GLU A 197 -26.60 12.84 4.34
N GLY A 198 -26.67 14.08 3.84
CA GLY A 198 -25.51 14.97 3.79
C GLY A 198 -24.73 15.01 2.46
N ASP A 199 -25.33 14.63 1.33
CA ASP A 199 -24.68 14.69 0.01
C ASP A 199 -23.30 13.98 0.00
N ILE A 200 -23.30 12.71 0.46
CA ILE A 200 -22.11 11.88 0.58
C ILE A 200 -22.21 10.73 -0.41
N PHE A 201 -21.26 10.67 -1.32
CA PHE A 201 -21.01 9.49 -2.13
C PHE A 201 -20.26 8.46 -1.31
N TYR A 202 -20.65 7.20 -1.38
CA TYR A 202 -19.94 6.11 -0.70
C TYR A 202 -19.78 4.90 -1.61
N GLU A 203 -18.72 4.15 -1.36
CA GLU A 203 -18.44 2.89 -2.05
C GLU A 203 -17.74 1.89 -1.12
N PHE A 204 -17.97 0.60 -1.39
CA PHE A 204 -17.28 -0.48 -0.72
C PHE A 204 -16.24 -1.07 -1.67
N LEU A 205 -14.97 -1.05 -1.27
CA LEU A 205 -13.84 -1.51 -2.07
C LEU A 205 -13.17 -2.69 -1.37
N VAL A 206 -13.33 -3.89 -1.93
CA VAL A 206 -12.64 -5.09 -1.41
C VAL A 206 -11.16 -5.03 -1.76
N LYS A 207 -10.31 -5.13 -0.75
CA LYS A 207 -8.85 -5.15 -0.85
C LYS A 207 -8.31 -6.41 -0.18
N ASP A 208 -7.04 -6.75 -0.43
CA ASP A 208 -6.39 -7.91 0.21
C ASP A 208 -6.29 -7.79 1.74
N TYR A 209 -6.31 -6.57 2.26
CA TYR A 209 -6.23 -6.26 3.69
C TYR A 209 -7.59 -5.99 4.37
N GLY A 210 -8.70 -6.08 3.63
CA GLY A 210 -10.04 -5.87 4.18
C GLY A 210 -10.99 -5.17 3.20
N THR A 211 -12.17 -4.78 3.69
CA THR A 211 -13.13 -3.98 2.92
C THR A 211 -13.02 -2.52 3.37
N LEU A 212 -12.79 -1.64 2.42
CA LEU A 212 -12.69 -0.22 2.64
C LEU A 212 -14.05 0.42 2.36
N ILE A 213 -14.55 1.22 3.31
CA ILE A 213 -15.69 2.11 3.13
C ILE A 213 -15.11 3.47 2.77
N ARG A 214 -15.23 3.87 1.52
CA ARG A 214 -14.84 5.20 1.05
C ARG A 214 -16.03 6.14 1.12
N LEU A 215 -15.86 7.25 1.82
CA LEU A 215 -16.81 8.34 1.92
C LEU A 215 -16.24 9.55 1.20
N GLN A 216 -16.98 10.07 0.23
CA GLN A 216 -16.56 11.23 -0.54
C GLN A 216 -17.65 12.31 -0.53
N THR A 217 -17.25 13.55 -0.31
CA THR A 217 -18.16 14.71 -0.31
C THR A 217 -17.44 15.99 -0.71
N LYS A 218 -18.16 17.06 -0.95
CA LYS A 218 -17.55 18.39 -1.10
C LYS A 218 -16.89 18.82 0.21
N ILE A 219 -15.77 19.54 0.13
CA ILE A 219 -14.97 19.94 1.30
C ILE A 219 -15.79 20.73 2.35
N GLU A 220 -16.78 21.50 1.91
CA GLU A 220 -17.71 22.25 2.78
C GLU A 220 -18.55 21.33 3.69
N ASN A 221 -18.83 20.11 3.23
CA ASN A 221 -19.63 19.10 3.92
C ASN A 221 -18.79 18.14 4.79
N LYS A 222 -17.48 18.38 4.95
CA LYS A 222 -16.56 17.54 5.75
C LYS A 222 -17.10 17.20 7.14
N LYS A 223 -17.81 18.12 7.79
CA LYS A 223 -18.41 17.91 9.12
C LYS A 223 -19.45 16.78 9.13
N ASN A 224 -20.15 16.54 8.02
CA ASN A 224 -21.13 15.46 7.92
C ASN A 224 -20.43 14.10 7.87
N VAL A 225 -19.31 13.99 7.16
CA VAL A 225 -18.50 12.75 7.17
C VAL A 225 -18.03 12.42 8.59
N ALA A 226 -17.55 13.41 9.36
CA ALA A 226 -17.12 13.17 10.74
C ALA A 226 -18.26 12.62 11.64
N LYS A 227 -19.51 13.07 11.42
CA LYS A 227 -20.68 12.53 12.14
C LYS A 227 -20.94 11.07 11.73
N ILE A 228 -20.82 10.76 10.45
CA ILE A 228 -21.01 9.39 9.94
C ILE A 228 -19.91 8.47 10.47
N VAL A 229 -18.66 8.89 10.44
CA VAL A 229 -17.54 8.13 11.01
C VAL A 229 -17.82 7.79 12.48
N LYS A 230 -18.29 8.75 13.27
CA LYS A 230 -18.70 8.47 14.68
C LYS A 230 -19.82 7.43 14.77
N LYS A 231 -20.84 7.50 13.88
CA LYS A 231 -21.92 6.50 13.83
C LYS A 231 -21.38 5.11 13.42
N LEU A 232 -20.41 5.05 12.47
CA LEU A 232 -19.72 3.81 12.08
C LEU A 232 -19.00 3.19 13.26
N TYR A 233 -18.19 3.97 14.00
CA TYR A 233 -17.52 3.47 15.21
C TYR A 233 -18.50 2.93 16.25
N ASN A 234 -19.63 3.60 16.47
CA ASN A 234 -20.64 3.12 17.41
C ASN A 234 -21.27 1.78 16.98
N ARG A 235 -21.37 1.52 15.66
CA ARG A 235 -22.07 0.35 15.10
C ARG A 235 -21.17 -0.82 14.79
N ILE A 236 -19.96 -0.56 14.27
CA ILE A 236 -19.06 -1.58 13.72
C ILE A 236 -17.62 -1.46 14.21
N SER A 237 -17.36 -0.80 15.35
CA SER A 237 -16.00 -0.57 15.87
C SER A 237 -15.15 -1.84 15.97
N GLU A 238 -15.78 -3.00 16.22
CA GLU A 238 -15.08 -4.27 16.33
C GLU A 238 -14.47 -4.75 14.98
N PHE A 239 -14.96 -4.24 13.86
CA PHE A 239 -14.47 -4.57 12.53
C PHE A 239 -13.55 -3.51 11.95
N ILE A 240 -13.49 -2.29 12.51
CA ILE A 240 -12.60 -1.23 12.04
C ILE A 240 -11.17 -1.55 12.45
N ILE A 241 -10.26 -1.51 11.47
CA ILE A 241 -8.84 -1.84 11.65
C ILE A 241 -7.90 -0.69 11.28
N GLY A 242 -8.42 0.40 10.72
CA GLY A 242 -7.66 1.59 10.36
C GLY A 242 -8.50 2.61 9.62
N GLU A 243 -7.92 3.77 9.36
CA GLU A 243 -8.50 4.88 8.62
C GLU A 243 -7.48 5.45 7.62
N ASP A 244 -7.95 5.89 6.46
CA ASP A 244 -7.14 6.53 5.42
C ASP A 244 -5.91 5.68 5.04
N ASP A 245 -4.70 6.17 5.29
CA ASP A 245 -3.45 5.47 5.02
C ASP A 245 -3.01 4.55 6.18
N ASP A 246 -3.64 4.64 7.35
CA ASP A 246 -3.34 3.77 8.48
C ASP A 246 -3.80 2.34 8.19
N ARG A 247 -2.96 1.41 8.58
CA ARG A 247 -3.19 -0.02 8.43
C ARG A 247 -3.22 -0.67 9.80
N ILE A 248 -3.63 -1.92 9.84
CA ILE A 248 -3.79 -2.67 11.08
C ILE A 248 -2.52 -2.68 11.95
N GLU A 249 -1.34 -2.72 11.34
CA GLU A 249 -0.06 -2.68 12.05
C GLU A 249 0.17 -1.36 12.77
N ASN A 250 -0.27 -0.23 12.19
CA ASN A 250 -0.20 1.10 12.82
C ASN A 250 -1.12 1.15 14.03
N THR A 251 -2.37 0.69 13.89
CA THR A 251 -3.34 0.64 14.98
C THR A 251 -2.88 -0.29 16.11
N ILE A 252 -2.23 -1.42 15.79
CA ILE A 252 -1.62 -2.31 16.79
C ILE A 252 -0.49 -1.57 17.52
N TYR A 253 0.39 -0.86 16.81
CA TYR A 253 1.47 -0.08 17.41
C TYR A 253 0.95 0.98 18.38
N GLU A 254 -0.09 1.70 18.02
CA GLU A 254 -0.76 2.66 18.92
C GLU A 254 -1.29 1.96 20.18
N CYS A 255 -1.98 0.82 20.03
CA CYS A 255 -2.46 0.04 21.17
C CYS A 255 -1.32 -0.47 22.08
N LEU A 256 -0.19 -0.88 21.53
CA LEU A 256 0.97 -1.32 22.31
C LEU A 256 1.57 -0.19 23.15
N ASN A 257 1.42 1.06 22.71
CA ASN A 257 1.98 2.25 23.36
C ASN A 257 0.96 3.11 24.11
N SER A 258 -0.31 2.71 24.19
CA SER A 258 -1.38 3.49 24.80
C SER A 258 -1.42 3.45 26.34
N GLY A 259 -0.70 2.51 26.97
CA GLY A 259 -0.62 2.38 28.43
C GLY A 259 0.55 3.18 29.03
N GLU A 260 0.67 3.17 30.37
CA GLU A 260 1.77 3.82 31.09
C GLU A 260 3.15 3.28 30.66
N LYS A 261 3.22 2.00 30.30
CA LYS A 261 4.42 1.34 29.78
C LYS A 261 4.12 0.68 28.46
N PRO A 262 4.98 0.87 27.43
CA PRO A 262 4.88 0.15 26.17
C PRO A 262 4.91 -1.36 26.39
N LEU A 263 4.03 -2.08 25.69
CA LEU A 263 4.03 -3.54 25.70
C LEU A 263 5.02 -4.09 24.70
N THR A 264 5.75 -5.12 25.11
CA THR A 264 6.65 -5.86 24.20
C THR A 264 5.90 -6.94 23.43
N ILE A 265 6.28 -7.19 22.18
CA ILE A 265 5.66 -8.18 21.30
C ILE A 265 6.70 -9.06 20.60
N SER A 266 6.37 -10.35 20.45
CA SER A 266 7.13 -11.33 19.65
C SER A 266 6.22 -12.25 18.87
N THR A 267 6.74 -12.86 17.80
CA THR A 267 6.01 -13.80 16.96
C THR A 267 6.66 -15.19 16.92
N ALA A 268 5.85 -16.24 16.89
CA ALA A 268 6.24 -17.64 16.68
C ALA A 268 5.51 -18.20 15.45
N GLU A 269 6.17 -18.18 14.30
CA GLU A 269 5.54 -18.44 13.02
C GLU A 269 5.95 -19.79 12.43
N SER A 270 4.96 -20.53 11.90
CA SER A 270 5.20 -21.72 11.09
C SER A 270 4.69 -21.48 9.67
N CYS A 271 3.41 -21.67 9.38
CA CYS A 271 2.87 -21.56 8.03
C CYS A 271 2.94 -20.14 7.44
N THR A 272 2.94 -19.09 8.25
CA THR A 272 3.09 -17.68 7.82
C THR A 272 4.53 -17.31 7.47
N GLY A 273 5.53 -18.01 8.04
CA GLY A 273 6.92 -17.94 7.62
C GLY A 273 7.56 -16.55 7.74
N GLY A 274 7.25 -15.82 8.80
CA GLY A 274 7.79 -14.48 9.06
C GLY A 274 6.93 -13.32 8.54
N MET A 275 5.79 -13.59 7.92
CA MET A 275 4.91 -12.54 7.36
C MET A 275 4.33 -11.62 8.45
N ILE A 276 4.01 -12.16 9.63
CA ILE A 276 3.47 -11.36 10.74
C ILE A 276 4.56 -10.44 11.28
N ALA A 277 5.75 -10.97 11.53
CA ALA A 277 6.91 -10.19 11.94
C ALA A 277 7.23 -9.10 10.91
N SER A 278 7.32 -9.47 9.63
CA SER A 278 7.55 -8.54 8.52
C SER A 278 6.52 -7.41 8.50
N LYS A 279 5.23 -7.74 8.69
CA LYS A 279 4.16 -6.75 8.67
C LYS A 279 4.23 -5.78 9.84
N LEU A 280 4.53 -6.26 11.03
CA LEU A 280 4.68 -5.41 12.22
C LEU A 280 5.87 -4.45 12.10
N ILE A 281 7.01 -4.89 11.54
CA ILE A 281 8.21 -4.05 11.41
C ILE A 281 8.12 -3.00 10.28
N GLU A 282 7.04 -2.97 9.49
CA GLU A 282 6.77 -1.88 8.55
C GLU A 282 6.51 -0.54 9.28
N VAL A 283 6.12 -0.59 10.57
CA VAL A 283 5.82 0.62 11.36
C VAL A 283 7.11 1.26 11.89
N PRO A 284 7.42 2.51 11.51
CA PRO A 284 8.55 3.22 12.06
C PRO A 284 8.43 3.36 13.59
N GLY A 285 9.51 3.07 14.31
CA GLY A 285 9.53 3.14 15.78
C GLY A 285 9.13 1.86 16.51
N ILE A 286 8.65 0.82 15.81
CA ILE A 286 8.22 -0.46 16.41
C ILE A 286 9.36 -1.19 17.17
N SER A 287 10.62 -0.83 16.94
CA SER A 287 11.79 -1.45 17.61
C SER A 287 11.76 -1.33 19.13
N THR A 288 10.98 -0.39 19.67
CA THR A 288 10.76 -0.27 21.12
C THR A 288 9.84 -1.35 21.68
N ASN A 289 9.02 -1.97 20.84
CA ASN A 289 8.02 -2.96 21.20
C ASN A 289 8.39 -4.36 20.68
N PHE A 290 8.83 -4.47 19.41
CA PHE A 290 9.10 -5.73 18.74
C PHE A 290 10.45 -6.29 19.13
N ILE A 291 10.46 -7.43 19.86
CA ILE A 291 11.68 -8.03 20.43
C ILE A 291 12.26 -9.07 19.47
N GLU A 292 11.45 -10.00 18.96
CA GLU A 292 11.91 -11.06 18.06
C GLU A 292 10.77 -11.68 17.25
N GLY A 293 11.12 -12.22 16.07
CA GLY A 293 10.25 -13.08 15.27
C GLY A 293 10.91 -14.45 15.06
N ILE A 294 10.30 -15.51 15.58
CA ILE A 294 10.81 -16.89 15.49
C ILE A 294 10.06 -17.63 14.40
N VAL A 295 10.74 -17.96 13.29
CA VAL A 295 10.22 -18.87 12.29
C VAL A 295 10.60 -20.29 12.66
N SER A 296 9.64 -21.05 13.19
CA SER A 296 9.82 -22.45 13.63
C SER A 296 9.09 -23.40 12.68
N TYR A 297 9.67 -23.63 11.49
CA TYR A 297 8.97 -24.34 10.42
C TYR A 297 8.94 -25.87 10.63
N SER A 298 10.05 -26.48 11.02
CA SER A 298 10.13 -27.91 11.34
C SER A 298 9.69 -28.22 12.79
N ASN A 299 9.40 -29.48 13.09
CA ASN A 299 9.10 -29.92 14.45
C ASN A 299 10.32 -29.75 15.37
N GLU A 300 11.52 -30.02 14.87
CA GLU A 300 12.76 -29.81 15.64
C GLU A 300 12.94 -28.33 15.99
N ALA A 301 12.64 -27.41 15.06
CA ALA A 301 12.70 -25.97 15.35
C ALA A 301 11.70 -25.55 16.42
N LYS A 302 10.46 -26.11 16.41
CA LYS A 302 9.46 -25.87 17.45
C LYS A 302 9.95 -26.34 18.82
N ILE A 303 10.53 -27.56 18.89
CA ILE A 303 11.11 -28.11 20.14
C ILE A 303 12.29 -27.24 20.60
N LYS A 304 13.26 -27.00 19.73
CA LYS A 304 14.52 -26.34 20.07
C LYS A 304 14.34 -24.89 20.46
N ARG A 305 13.55 -24.13 19.67
CA ARG A 305 13.42 -22.67 19.79
C ARG A 305 12.31 -22.26 20.76
N LEU A 306 11.17 -22.95 20.71
CA LEU A 306 9.94 -22.58 21.45
C LEU A 306 9.61 -23.53 22.58
N LYS A 307 10.41 -24.59 22.79
CA LYS A 307 10.21 -25.61 23.84
C LYS A 307 8.88 -26.35 23.73
N VAL A 308 8.35 -26.47 22.51
CA VAL A 308 7.19 -27.35 22.24
C VAL A 308 7.56 -28.77 22.62
N LYS A 309 6.70 -29.47 23.34
CA LYS A 309 6.95 -30.82 23.83
C LYS A 309 6.86 -31.82 22.68
N LYS A 310 7.77 -32.79 22.69
CA LYS A 310 7.77 -33.85 21.67
C LYS A 310 6.49 -34.69 21.74
N GLU A 311 6.03 -34.99 22.94
CA GLU A 311 4.78 -35.75 23.21
C GLU A 311 3.55 -35.01 22.65
N THR A 312 3.51 -33.68 22.74
CA THR A 312 2.44 -32.87 22.17
C THR A 312 2.41 -32.96 20.65
N LEU A 313 3.59 -32.91 20.03
CA LEU A 313 3.69 -33.08 18.56
C LEU A 313 3.32 -34.48 18.11
N GLU A 314 3.71 -35.51 18.83
CA GLU A 314 3.39 -36.92 18.53
C GLU A 314 1.89 -37.19 18.69
N LYS A 315 1.26 -36.67 19.75
CA LYS A 315 -0.15 -36.92 20.06
C LYS A 315 -1.12 -36.12 19.20
N TYR A 316 -0.84 -34.83 19.00
CA TYR A 316 -1.76 -33.88 18.35
C TYR A 316 -1.31 -33.43 16.96
N GLY A 317 -0.06 -33.71 16.58
CA GLY A 317 0.57 -33.24 15.35
C GLY A 317 0.89 -31.75 15.41
N ALA A 318 1.75 -31.30 14.49
CA ALA A 318 2.23 -29.90 14.44
C ALA A 318 1.11 -28.86 14.26
N VAL A 319 0.02 -29.24 13.60
CA VAL A 319 -1.14 -28.36 13.36
C VAL A 319 -2.23 -28.70 14.35
N SER A 320 -2.19 -28.06 15.49
CA SER A 320 -3.14 -28.27 16.60
C SER A 320 -3.19 -27.05 17.53
N GLU A 321 -4.24 -26.98 18.34
CA GLU A 321 -4.41 -25.92 19.35
C GLU A 321 -3.29 -25.99 20.39
N GLU A 322 -2.96 -27.20 20.84
CA GLU A 322 -1.96 -27.46 21.87
C GLU A 322 -0.58 -26.94 21.42
N VAL A 323 -0.18 -27.25 20.18
CA VAL A 323 1.08 -26.76 19.64
C VAL A 323 1.08 -25.24 19.50
N ALA A 324 -0.02 -24.62 19.08
CA ALA A 324 -0.11 -23.17 19.02
C ALA A 324 0.03 -22.53 20.41
N ARG A 325 -0.54 -23.13 21.45
CA ARG A 325 -0.39 -22.68 22.87
C ARG A 325 1.04 -22.82 23.35
N GLU A 326 1.68 -23.96 23.10
CA GLU A 326 3.08 -24.17 23.50
C GLU A 326 4.05 -23.26 22.76
N MET A 327 3.80 -22.98 21.48
CA MET A 327 4.55 -21.97 20.72
C MET A 327 4.46 -20.58 21.38
N LEU A 328 3.28 -20.16 21.85
CA LEU A 328 3.11 -18.91 22.60
C LEU A 328 3.86 -18.93 23.95
N ALA A 329 3.81 -20.04 24.67
CA ALA A 329 4.50 -20.17 25.95
C ALA A 329 6.02 -20.04 25.82
N GLY A 330 6.55 -20.34 24.63
CA GLY A 330 7.97 -20.13 24.30
C GLY A 330 8.38 -18.67 24.18
N LEU A 331 7.45 -17.74 23.97
CA LEU A 331 7.70 -16.30 23.83
C LEU A 331 7.73 -15.60 25.20
N LYS A 332 8.73 -14.72 25.42
CA LYS A 332 8.98 -14.07 26.72
C LYS A 332 8.51 -12.62 26.80
N THR A 333 7.66 -12.21 25.86
CA THR A 333 7.11 -10.85 25.76
C THR A 333 5.72 -10.72 26.36
N ASP A 334 5.25 -9.50 26.61
CA ASP A 334 3.90 -9.21 27.11
C ASP A 334 2.84 -9.65 26.13
N VAL A 335 3.11 -9.48 24.84
CA VAL A 335 2.24 -9.86 23.72
C VAL A 335 2.94 -10.92 22.87
N GLY A 336 2.20 -11.95 22.47
CA GLY A 336 2.70 -13.02 21.61
C GLY A 336 1.69 -13.40 20.54
N ILE A 337 2.20 -13.71 19.35
CA ILE A 337 1.40 -14.29 18.26
C ILE A 337 2.05 -15.60 17.85
N SER A 338 1.25 -16.68 17.77
CA SER A 338 1.71 -17.95 17.18
C SER A 338 0.84 -18.37 16.01
N THR A 339 1.44 -19.03 15.00
CA THR A 339 0.71 -19.61 13.87
C THR A 339 1.25 -21.00 13.54
N THR A 340 0.36 -21.97 13.41
CA THR A 340 0.67 -23.27 12.84
C THR A 340 -0.49 -23.74 11.96
N GLY A 341 -0.21 -24.30 10.77
CA GLY A 341 -1.26 -24.61 9.80
C GLY A 341 -0.77 -25.29 8.54
N ILE A 342 -1.72 -25.72 7.71
CA ILE A 342 -1.53 -26.38 6.43
C ILE A 342 -1.88 -25.39 5.32
N ALA A 343 -0.87 -24.78 4.71
CA ALA A 343 -1.08 -23.78 3.65
C ALA A 343 -1.26 -24.42 2.25
N GLY A 344 -1.04 -25.74 2.13
CA GLY A 344 -1.18 -26.43 0.86
C GLY A 344 0.00 -26.23 -0.13
N PRO A 345 -0.11 -26.77 -1.37
CA PRO A 345 -1.25 -27.53 -1.88
C PRO A 345 -1.41 -28.91 -1.22
N ASP A 346 -0.30 -29.51 -0.71
CA ASP A 346 -0.25 -30.81 -0.08
C ASP A 346 -0.33 -30.74 1.46
N GLY A 347 -0.34 -31.91 2.11
CA GLY A 347 -0.30 -32.03 3.58
C GLY A 347 -1.67 -32.00 4.25
N GLY A 348 -2.77 -31.86 3.51
CA GLY A 348 -4.12 -31.95 4.04
C GLY A 348 -4.58 -33.39 4.23
N THR A 349 -5.41 -33.62 5.27
CA THR A 349 -6.13 -34.84 5.52
C THR A 349 -7.62 -34.54 5.69
N LYS A 350 -8.47 -35.56 5.80
CA LYS A 350 -9.91 -35.39 6.03
C LYS A 350 -10.18 -34.59 7.32
N ASP A 351 -9.41 -34.85 8.38
CA ASP A 351 -9.58 -34.23 9.70
C ASP A 351 -8.81 -32.89 9.79
N LYS A 352 -7.77 -32.71 9.00
CA LYS A 352 -6.94 -31.49 8.93
C LYS A 352 -6.80 -31.04 7.48
N PRO A 353 -7.81 -30.38 6.93
CA PRO A 353 -7.78 -29.99 5.51
C PRO A 353 -6.75 -28.90 5.22
N VAL A 354 -6.38 -28.76 3.95
CA VAL A 354 -5.63 -27.59 3.48
C VAL A 354 -6.42 -26.31 3.83
N GLY A 355 -5.73 -25.34 4.39
CA GLY A 355 -6.33 -24.09 4.91
C GLY A 355 -6.59 -24.13 6.41
N LEU A 356 -6.48 -25.27 7.08
CA LEU A 356 -6.56 -25.32 8.55
C LEU A 356 -5.36 -24.61 9.17
N VAL A 357 -5.64 -23.58 9.97
CA VAL A 357 -4.63 -22.80 10.70
C VAL A 357 -5.10 -22.58 12.14
N TYR A 358 -4.21 -22.80 13.09
CA TYR A 358 -4.37 -22.39 14.49
C TYR A 358 -3.54 -21.12 14.72
N ILE A 359 -4.20 -20.11 15.27
CA ILE A 359 -3.63 -18.78 15.55
C ILE A 359 -3.73 -18.56 17.05
N GLY A 360 -2.61 -18.52 17.73
CA GLY A 360 -2.54 -18.22 19.14
C GLY A 360 -2.21 -16.74 19.37
N ILE A 361 -2.91 -16.12 20.32
CA ILE A 361 -2.67 -14.73 20.77
C ILE A 361 -2.50 -14.74 22.27
N LYS A 362 -1.44 -14.11 22.76
CA LYS A 362 -1.16 -13.83 24.16
C LYS A 362 -1.12 -12.31 24.37
N VAL A 363 -1.84 -11.80 25.35
CA VAL A 363 -1.71 -10.43 25.84
C VAL A 363 -1.64 -10.48 27.37
N LYS A 364 -0.44 -10.31 27.93
CA LYS A 364 -0.13 -10.57 29.33
C LYS A 364 -0.51 -12.01 29.70
N ASP A 365 -1.41 -12.21 30.68
CA ASP A 365 -1.84 -13.53 31.13
C ASP A 365 -2.98 -14.15 30.30
N GLU A 366 -3.60 -13.36 29.42
CA GLU A 366 -4.70 -13.83 28.57
C GLU A 366 -4.16 -14.55 27.34
N VAL A 367 -4.52 -15.82 27.17
CA VAL A 367 -4.13 -16.64 26.02
C VAL A 367 -5.39 -17.18 25.33
N LYS A 368 -5.51 -16.88 24.04
CA LYS A 368 -6.57 -17.41 23.17
C LYS A 368 -5.97 -18.09 21.94
N VAL A 369 -6.61 -19.18 21.52
CA VAL A 369 -6.28 -19.84 20.24
C VAL A 369 -7.53 -19.88 19.38
N PHE A 370 -7.36 -19.52 18.13
CA PHE A 370 -8.42 -19.46 17.11
C PHE A 370 -8.15 -20.51 16.05
N ARG A 371 -9.08 -21.41 15.83
CA ARG A 371 -9.09 -22.33 14.69
C ARG A 371 -9.73 -21.63 13.49
N ARG A 372 -9.08 -21.68 12.34
CA ARG A 372 -9.57 -21.12 11.06
C ARG A 372 -9.41 -22.13 9.94
N GLU A 373 -10.39 -22.18 9.04
CA GLU A 373 -10.29 -22.90 7.77
C GLU A 373 -10.31 -21.86 6.65
N LEU A 374 -9.13 -21.56 6.12
CA LEU A 374 -8.90 -20.51 5.14
C LEU A 374 -8.94 -21.09 3.73
N LYS A 375 -9.53 -20.35 2.78
CA LYS A 375 -9.65 -20.77 1.38
C LYS A 375 -8.67 -20.02 0.50
N GLY A 376 -8.25 -20.61 -0.60
CA GLY A 376 -7.37 -20.01 -1.60
C GLY A 376 -6.15 -20.87 -1.89
N ASP A 377 -5.25 -20.36 -2.72
CA ASP A 377 -3.93 -20.94 -2.92
C ASP A 377 -3.04 -20.74 -1.68
N ARG A 378 -1.87 -21.37 -1.70
CA ARG A 378 -0.89 -21.32 -0.60
C ARG A 378 -0.58 -19.90 -0.13
N ASN A 379 -0.38 -18.96 -1.05
CA ASN A 379 -0.04 -17.58 -0.69
C ASN A 379 -1.22 -16.84 -0.08
N LYS A 380 -2.42 -17.01 -0.62
CA LYS A 380 -3.66 -16.45 -0.08
C LYS A 380 -3.96 -17.00 1.32
N ILE A 381 -3.77 -18.30 1.56
CA ILE A 381 -3.95 -18.91 2.89
C ILE A 381 -2.97 -18.28 3.89
N ARG A 382 -1.70 -18.12 3.53
CA ARG A 382 -0.68 -17.50 4.39
C ARG A 382 -0.99 -16.03 4.70
N GLN A 383 -1.38 -15.24 3.69
CA GLN A 383 -1.78 -13.83 3.84
C GLN A 383 -3.02 -13.71 4.74
N ARG A 384 -4.04 -14.53 4.52
CA ARG A 384 -5.24 -14.56 5.36
C ARG A 384 -4.92 -14.96 6.80
N ALA A 385 -4.04 -15.95 7.00
CA ALA A 385 -3.59 -16.34 8.34
C ALA A 385 -2.90 -15.18 9.07
N MET A 386 -2.02 -14.44 8.39
CA MET A 386 -1.39 -13.23 8.91
C MET A 386 -2.45 -12.18 9.29
N MET A 387 -3.37 -11.86 8.39
CA MET A 387 -4.40 -10.85 8.66
C MET A 387 -5.32 -11.24 9.81
N HIS A 388 -5.74 -12.51 9.88
CA HIS A 388 -6.51 -13.01 11.03
C HIS A 388 -5.73 -12.93 12.34
N ALA A 389 -4.41 -13.18 12.32
CA ALA A 389 -3.58 -13.08 13.52
C ALA A 389 -3.50 -11.62 14.02
N LEU A 390 -3.23 -10.68 13.14
CA LEU A 390 -3.19 -9.24 13.47
C LEU A 390 -4.57 -8.74 13.93
N TYR A 391 -5.64 -9.12 13.25
CA TYR A 391 -7.00 -8.73 13.62
C TYR A 391 -7.41 -9.28 15.01
N ASN A 392 -7.15 -10.56 15.28
CA ASN A 392 -7.45 -11.14 16.59
C ASN A 392 -6.63 -10.48 17.71
N LEU A 393 -5.36 -10.14 17.43
CA LEU A 393 -4.54 -9.36 18.36
C LEU A 393 -5.14 -7.99 18.62
N LEU A 394 -5.46 -7.22 17.57
CA LEU A 394 -6.06 -5.90 17.69
C LEU A 394 -7.36 -5.95 18.51
N LYS A 395 -8.20 -6.95 18.25
CA LYS A 395 -9.48 -7.15 18.97
C LYS A 395 -9.30 -7.39 20.48
N ILE A 396 -8.21 -8.04 20.88
CA ILE A 396 -7.89 -8.27 22.29
C ILE A 396 -7.27 -7.02 22.91
N LEU A 397 -6.34 -6.36 22.22
CA LEU A 397 -5.71 -5.12 22.67
C LEU A 397 -6.73 -4.00 22.87
N SER A 398 -7.61 -3.77 21.90
CA SER A 398 -8.62 -2.69 21.96
C SER A 398 -9.59 -2.81 23.14
N LYS A 399 -9.85 -4.04 23.62
CA LYS A 399 -10.69 -4.26 24.80
C LYS A 399 -9.99 -3.93 26.11
N LYS A 400 -8.66 -3.90 26.13
CA LYS A 400 -7.86 -3.62 27.33
C LYS A 400 -7.46 -2.15 27.46
N VAL A 401 -7.61 -1.40 26.37
CA VAL A 401 -7.29 0.03 26.30
C VAL A 401 -8.53 0.91 26.54
N ARG A 402 -9.73 0.33 26.37
CA ARG A 402 -11.01 0.96 26.75
C ARG A 402 -11.36 0.61 28.20
#